data_a1c56a71bbf6ecbc7b7cd64b2ea6f6fc
#
_entry.id   a1c56a71bbf6ecbc7b7cd64b2ea6f6fc
#
_cell.length_a   1.000
_cell.length_b   1.000
_cell.length_c   1.000
_cell.angle_alpha   90.00
_cell.angle_beta   90.00
_cell.angle_gamma   90.00
#
_symmetry.space_group_name_H-M   'P 1'
#
loop_
_entity.id
_entity.type
_entity.pdbx_description
1 polymer ?
#
loop_
_entity_poly.entity_id
_entity_poly.type
_entity_poly.pdbx_seq_one_letter_code
_entity_poly.pdbx_strand_id
1 'polypeptide(L)'
;MGRGDKQGLLALSAEDIEWIIPGEDWPLAGTHRGHAGLENLLRQANETVETSYPKPPEFVAQGDRVLVVGFATGRIKATNRTFEDDWVFAITVRDGKLTRIQEYIDTQALARASEMDASPRL
;
A
#
# COMPACT_ATOMS: atom_id res chain seq x y z
N MET A 1 8.04 6.88 -1.71
CA MET A 1 8.87 6.05 -0.84
C MET A 1 9.76 5.16 -1.68
N GLY A 2 11.04 5.32 -1.56
CA GLY A 2 11.96 4.56 -2.34
C GLY A 2 12.27 3.20 -1.71
N ARG A 3 12.91 2.34 -2.48
CA ARG A 3 13.26 1.01 -1.98
C ARG A 3 14.24 1.07 -0.82
N GLY A 4 15.03 2.11 -0.73
CA GLY A 4 15.99 2.25 0.35
C GLY A 4 15.41 2.71 1.66
N ASP A 5 14.10 3.00 1.69
CA ASP A 5 13.48 3.62 2.86
C ASP A 5 12.84 2.64 3.82
N LYS A 6 13.05 1.33 3.61
CA LYS A 6 12.45 0.33 4.49
C LYS A 6 12.86 0.54 5.94
N GLN A 7 14.14 0.74 6.19
CA GLN A 7 14.62 0.96 7.55
C GLN A 7 14.09 2.26 8.14
N GLY A 8 14.02 3.32 7.33
CA GLY A 8 13.47 4.58 7.78
C GLY A 8 12.01 4.47 8.15
N LEU A 9 11.24 3.75 7.35
CA LEU A 9 9.82 3.55 7.64
C LEU A 9 9.63 2.76 8.93
N LEU A 10 10.40 1.70 9.13
CA LEU A 10 10.33 0.93 10.37
C LEU A 10 10.69 1.78 11.57
N ALA A 11 11.71 2.63 11.45
CA ALA A 11 12.12 3.49 12.54
C ALA A 11 11.06 4.51 12.93
N LEU A 12 10.27 4.97 11.96
CA LEU A 12 9.19 5.93 12.20
C LEU A 12 7.91 5.26 12.68
N SER A 13 7.82 3.95 12.62
CA SER A 13 6.59 3.23 12.95
C SER A 13 6.60 2.77 14.40
N ALA A 14 5.43 2.91 15.06
CA ALA A 14 5.26 2.37 16.41
C ALA A 14 5.40 0.86 16.38
N GLU A 15 5.74 0.27 17.53
CA GLU A 15 5.90 -1.18 17.60
C GLU A 15 4.61 -1.93 17.29
N ASP A 16 3.48 -1.32 17.58
CA ASP A 16 2.17 -1.91 17.36
C ASP A 16 1.43 -1.27 16.17
N ILE A 17 2.17 -0.74 15.22
CA ILE A 17 1.56 -0.11 14.04
C ILE A 17 0.60 -1.08 13.34
N GLU A 18 -0.47 -0.52 12.79
CA GLU A 18 -1.39 -1.27 11.93
C GLU A 18 -1.41 -0.62 10.56
N TRP A 19 -1.25 -1.42 9.53
CA TRP A 19 -1.39 -0.98 8.15
C TRP A 19 -2.51 -1.79 7.53
N ILE A 20 -3.58 -1.12 7.13
CA ILE A 20 -4.79 -1.75 6.65
C ILE A 20 -4.93 -1.51 5.17
N ILE A 21 -4.96 -2.58 4.40
CA ILE A 21 -5.10 -2.54 2.95
C ILE A 21 -6.44 -3.15 2.60
N PRO A 22 -7.33 -2.40 1.93
CA PRO A 22 -8.66 -2.88 1.62
C PRO A 22 -8.66 -3.89 0.48
N GLY A 23 -9.79 -4.57 0.31
CA GLY A 23 -10.01 -5.49 -0.79
C GLY A 23 -10.06 -6.93 -0.35
N GLU A 24 -10.40 -7.80 -1.28
CA GLU A 24 -10.52 -9.23 -0.99
C GLU A 24 -9.72 -10.09 -1.96
N ASP A 25 -9.69 -9.72 -3.21
CA ASP A 25 -9.11 -10.56 -4.26
C ASP A 25 -7.75 -10.04 -4.71
N TRP A 26 -7.02 -9.48 -3.79
CA TRP A 26 -5.72 -8.91 -4.11
C TRP A 26 -4.74 -9.28 -3.00
N PRO A 27 -3.53 -9.72 -3.39
CA PRO A 27 -2.64 -10.41 -2.44
C PRO A 27 -2.24 -9.62 -1.21
N LEU A 28 -2.23 -8.29 -1.29
CA LEU A 28 -1.77 -7.49 -0.17
C LEU A 28 -2.89 -7.05 0.76
N ALA A 29 -4.15 -7.40 0.45
CA ALA A 29 -5.29 -6.98 1.27
C ALA A 29 -5.20 -7.57 2.67
N GLY A 30 -5.70 -6.81 3.65
CA GLY A 30 -5.74 -7.26 5.03
C GLY A 30 -5.07 -6.28 5.97
N THR A 31 -4.99 -6.66 7.24
CA THR A 31 -4.36 -5.85 8.27
C THR A 31 -2.99 -6.44 8.60
N HIS A 32 -1.98 -5.59 8.47
CA HIS A 32 -0.59 -5.98 8.74
C HIS A 32 -0.18 -5.27 10.03
N ARG A 33 0.25 -6.03 11.04
CA ARG A 33 0.48 -5.50 12.38
C ARG A 33 1.93 -5.62 12.82
N GLY A 34 2.37 -4.57 13.50
CA GLY A 34 3.69 -4.52 14.11
C GLY A 34 4.80 -4.42 13.08
N HIS A 35 6.02 -4.34 13.56
CA HIS A 35 7.17 -4.25 12.67
C HIS A 35 7.32 -5.51 11.82
N ALA A 36 7.06 -6.68 12.39
CA ALA A 36 7.13 -7.92 11.64
C ALA A 36 6.11 -7.96 10.51
N GLY A 37 4.88 -7.52 10.79
CA GLY A 37 3.84 -7.43 9.77
C GLY A 37 4.19 -6.42 8.69
N LEU A 38 4.76 -5.30 9.09
CA LEU A 38 5.18 -4.27 8.15
C LEU A 38 6.31 -4.75 7.25
N GLU A 39 7.32 -5.41 7.82
CA GLU A 39 8.40 -5.98 7.01
C GLU A 39 7.88 -7.01 6.02
N ASN A 40 6.97 -7.86 6.48
CA ASN A 40 6.38 -8.88 5.62
C ASN A 40 5.59 -8.24 4.48
N LEU A 41 4.82 -7.20 4.79
CA LEU A 41 4.06 -6.47 3.76
C LEU A 41 4.99 -5.86 2.72
N LEU A 42 6.06 -5.20 3.15
CA LEU A 42 6.98 -4.57 2.22
C LEU A 42 7.67 -5.60 1.32
N ARG A 43 8.02 -6.75 1.88
CA ARG A 43 8.60 -7.83 1.09
C ARG A 43 7.61 -8.38 0.08
N GLN A 44 6.37 -8.64 0.52
CA GLN A 44 5.33 -9.14 -0.37
C GLN A 44 5.00 -8.14 -1.47
N ALA A 45 4.96 -6.85 -1.14
CA ALA A 45 4.70 -5.82 -2.13
C ALA A 45 5.79 -5.80 -3.19
N ASN A 46 7.04 -5.91 -2.77
CA ASN A 46 8.15 -5.92 -3.70
C ASN A 46 8.12 -7.14 -4.62
N GLU A 47 7.65 -8.28 -4.11
CA GLU A 47 7.54 -9.51 -4.89
C GLU A 47 6.32 -9.55 -5.80
N THR A 48 5.28 -8.81 -5.44
CA THR A 48 3.99 -8.91 -6.11
C THR A 48 3.79 -7.85 -7.18
N VAL A 49 4.27 -6.65 -6.93
CA VAL A 49 3.90 -5.51 -7.77
C VAL A 49 5.11 -4.60 -8.03
N GLU A 50 5.12 -4.04 -9.23
CA GLU A 50 6.05 -2.98 -9.61
C GLU A 50 5.23 -1.71 -9.72
N THR A 51 5.58 -0.68 -8.98
CA THR A 51 4.79 0.54 -8.91
C THR A 51 5.60 1.75 -9.29
N SER A 52 4.98 2.67 -10.00
CA SER A 52 5.55 3.97 -10.34
C SER A 52 4.61 5.07 -9.91
N TYR A 53 5.18 6.20 -9.51
CA TYR A 53 4.42 7.35 -9.03
C TYR A 53 4.71 8.52 -9.97
N PRO A 54 3.91 8.67 -11.05
CA PRO A 54 4.23 9.69 -12.08
C PRO A 54 4.02 11.12 -11.63
N LYS A 55 3.33 11.34 -10.51
CA LYS A 55 3.09 12.68 -9.98
C LYS A 55 3.42 12.70 -8.50
N PRO A 56 3.91 13.84 -7.98
CA PRO A 56 4.12 13.94 -6.54
C PRO A 56 2.78 13.91 -5.82
N PRO A 57 2.72 13.28 -4.64
CA PRO A 57 1.48 13.23 -3.87
C PRO A 57 1.21 14.54 -3.17
N GLU A 58 -0.06 14.73 -2.79
CA GLU A 58 -0.48 15.87 -1.98
C GLU A 58 -0.58 15.43 -0.53
N PHE A 59 -0.19 16.31 0.37
CA PHE A 59 -0.23 16.04 1.81
C PHE A 59 -1.15 17.04 2.48
N VAL A 60 -2.05 16.54 3.34
CA VAL A 60 -2.93 17.38 4.14
C VAL A 60 -2.80 16.90 5.58
N ALA A 61 -2.42 17.78 6.48
CA ALA A 61 -2.21 17.41 7.87
C ALA A 61 -3.13 18.22 8.78
N GLN A 62 -3.69 17.56 9.78
CA GLN A 62 -4.50 18.22 10.80
C GLN A 62 -4.44 17.40 12.08
N GLY A 63 -3.93 18.01 13.15
CA GLY A 63 -3.78 17.30 14.41
C GLY A 63 -2.90 16.09 14.26
N ASP A 64 -3.39 14.94 14.69
CA ASP A 64 -2.68 13.66 14.63
C ASP A 64 -2.83 12.96 13.29
N ARG A 65 -3.52 13.56 12.34
CA ARG A 65 -3.86 12.92 11.08
C ARG A 65 -3.13 13.53 9.92
N VAL A 66 -2.64 12.68 9.04
CA VAL A 66 -2.06 13.11 7.77
C VAL A 66 -2.73 12.31 6.66
N LEU A 67 -3.26 13.01 5.67
CA LEU A 67 -3.79 12.38 4.48
C LEU A 67 -2.78 12.57 3.36
N VAL A 68 -2.48 11.50 2.66
CA VAL A 68 -1.60 11.54 1.50
C VAL A 68 -2.42 11.07 0.31
N VAL A 69 -2.55 11.93 -0.70
CA VAL A 69 -3.38 11.64 -1.87
C VAL A 69 -2.48 11.54 -3.07
N GLY A 70 -2.61 10.48 -3.82
CA GLY A 70 -1.72 10.27 -4.94
C GLY A 70 -2.30 9.41 -6.03
N PHE A 71 -1.47 9.18 -7.03
CA PHE A 71 -1.82 8.37 -8.19
C PHE A 71 -0.60 7.49 -8.51
N ALA A 72 -0.87 6.25 -8.86
CA ALA A 72 0.18 5.31 -9.18
C ALA A 72 -0.18 4.52 -10.43
N THR A 73 0.82 4.08 -11.14
CA THR A 73 0.68 3.07 -12.18
C THR A 73 1.52 1.89 -11.77
N GLY A 74 1.13 0.71 -12.19
CA GLY A 74 1.87 -0.45 -11.78
C GLY A 74 1.59 -1.67 -12.62
N ARG A 75 2.27 -2.75 -12.25
CA ARG A 75 2.17 -4.03 -12.93
C ARG A 75 2.22 -5.14 -11.88
N ILE A 76 1.27 -6.04 -11.95
CA ILE A 76 1.27 -7.24 -11.11
C ILE A 76 2.24 -8.24 -11.75
N LYS A 77 3.27 -8.62 -11.03
CA LYS A 77 4.35 -9.44 -11.59
C LYS A 77 3.85 -10.82 -12.05
N ALA A 78 2.96 -11.43 -11.28
CA ALA A 78 2.48 -12.78 -11.60
C ALA A 78 1.68 -12.84 -12.89
N THR A 79 0.91 -11.80 -13.20
CA THR A 79 0.04 -11.79 -14.37
C THR A 79 0.57 -10.92 -15.49
N ASN A 80 1.54 -10.07 -15.18
CA ASN A 80 2.09 -9.05 -16.09
C ASN A 80 1.03 -8.04 -16.54
N ARG A 81 -0.07 -7.92 -15.80
CA ARG A 81 -1.12 -6.96 -16.10
C ARG A 81 -0.86 -5.65 -15.40
N THR A 82 -1.22 -4.57 -16.07
CA THR A 82 -1.00 -3.22 -15.56
C THR A 82 -2.26 -2.67 -14.93
N PHE A 83 -2.08 -1.66 -14.10
CA PHE A 83 -3.20 -0.97 -13.46
C PHE A 83 -2.85 0.49 -13.24
N GLU A 84 -3.89 1.30 -13.07
CA GLU A 84 -3.78 2.68 -12.60
C GLU A 84 -4.60 2.78 -11.33
N ASP A 85 -4.14 3.58 -10.39
CA ASP A 85 -4.70 3.58 -9.07
C ASP A 85 -4.62 4.98 -8.44
N ASP A 86 -5.78 5.54 -8.14
CA ASP A 86 -5.84 6.71 -7.25
C ASP A 86 -5.88 6.19 -5.84
N TRP A 87 -5.01 6.71 -5.00
CA TRP A 87 -4.92 6.19 -3.64
C TRP A 87 -4.89 7.30 -2.62
N VAL A 88 -5.33 6.97 -1.42
CA VAL A 88 -5.26 7.85 -0.26
C VAL A 88 -4.76 7.02 0.91
N PHE A 89 -3.77 7.55 1.61
CA PHE A 89 -3.35 6.99 2.89
C PHE A 89 -3.85 7.91 3.98
N ALA A 90 -4.63 7.36 4.91
CA ALA A 90 -5.04 8.06 6.11
C ALA A 90 -4.14 7.58 7.24
N ILE A 91 -3.26 8.45 7.69
CA ILE A 91 -2.20 8.10 8.62
C ILE A 91 -2.48 8.74 9.97
N THR A 92 -2.29 7.98 11.04
CA THR A 92 -2.35 8.50 12.40
C THR A 92 -0.94 8.52 12.97
N VAL A 93 -0.54 9.67 13.53
CA VAL A 93 0.78 9.86 14.13
C VAL A 93 0.59 10.18 15.60
N ARG A 94 1.32 9.50 16.47
CA ARG A 94 1.30 9.78 17.90
C ARG A 94 2.72 9.70 18.44
N ASP A 95 3.08 10.70 19.23
CA ASP A 95 4.41 10.75 19.84
C ASP A 95 5.52 10.61 18.82
N GLY A 96 5.32 11.21 17.64
CA GLY A 96 6.31 11.17 16.58
C GLY A 96 6.38 9.84 15.82
N LYS A 97 5.44 8.93 16.06
CA LYS A 97 5.45 7.62 15.42
C LYS A 97 4.17 7.38 14.65
N LEU A 98 4.29 6.65 13.55
CA LEU A 98 3.15 6.20 12.78
C LEU A 98 2.49 5.05 13.52
N THR A 99 1.22 5.21 13.88
CA THR A 99 0.50 4.17 14.62
C THR A 99 -0.50 3.43 13.76
N ARG A 100 -0.99 4.08 12.71
CA ARG A 100 -1.98 3.46 11.85
C ARG A 100 -1.90 4.06 10.46
N ILE A 101 -1.96 3.20 9.45
CA ILE A 101 -2.05 3.61 8.06
C ILE A 101 -3.23 2.87 7.46
N GLN A 102 -4.24 3.62 7.03
CA GLN A 102 -5.40 3.06 6.34
C GLN A 102 -5.29 3.46 4.88
N GLU A 103 -5.19 2.47 3.99
CA GLU A 103 -5.16 2.76 2.56
C GLU A 103 -6.57 2.76 1.98
N TYR A 104 -6.78 3.62 1.00
CA TYR A 104 -7.97 3.63 0.16
C TYR A 104 -7.46 3.60 -1.27
N ILE A 105 -7.72 2.51 -1.96
CA ILE A 105 -7.18 2.25 -3.29
C ILE A 105 -8.28 1.71 -4.18
N ASP A 106 -8.02 1.69 -5.48
CA ASP A 106 -8.96 1.09 -6.43
C ASP A 106 -8.82 -0.42 -6.36
N THR A 107 -9.55 -1.03 -5.43
CA THR A 107 -9.45 -2.46 -5.19
C THR A 107 -9.93 -3.29 -6.38
N GLN A 108 -10.87 -2.77 -7.14
CA GLN A 108 -11.37 -3.47 -8.31
C GLN A 108 -10.31 -3.56 -9.40
N ALA A 109 -9.59 -2.46 -9.63
CA ALA A 109 -8.53 -2.48 -10.62
C ALA A 109 -7.41 -3.44 -10.21
N LEU A 110 -7.06 -3.46 -8.92
CA LEU A 110 -6.02 -4.35 -8.42
C LEU A 110 -6.44 -5.81 -8.49
N ALA A 111 -7.69 -6.09 -8.16
CA ALA A 111 -8.21 -7.45 -8.23
C ALA A 111 -8.19 -7.96 -9.67
N ARG A 112 -8.65 -7.13 -10.61
CA ARG A 112 -8.63 -7.52 -12.02
C ARG A 112 -7.22 -7.78 -12.54
N ALA A 113 -6.29 -6.91 -12.17
CA ALA A 113 -4.90 -7.09 -12.60
C ALA A 113 -4.27 -8.33 -11.99
N SER A 114 -4.78 -8.78 -10.85
CA SER A 114 -4.27 -9.96 -10.15
C SER A 114 -4.91 -11.26 -10.64
N GLU A 115 -5.96 -11.21 -11.46
CA GLU A 115 -6.62 -12.43 -11.95
C GLU A 115 -5.68 -13.20 -12.85
N MET A 116 -5.62 -14.51 -12.62
CA MET A 116 -4.87 -15.38 -13.51
C MET A 116 -5.65 -15.59 -14.79
N ASP A 117 -4.94 -15.74 -15.90
CA ASP A 117 -5.56 -15.88 -17.20
C ASP A 117 -6.16 -17.25 -17.47
N ALA A 118 -5.96 -18.16 -16.57
CA ALA A 118 -6.37 -19.52 -16.80
C ALA A 118 -7.88 -19.68 -16.86
N SER A 119 -8.62 -18.75 -16.33
CA SER A 119 -10.05 -18.88 -16.20
C SER A 119 -10.75 -17.87 -17.11
N PRO A 120 -11.42 -18.33 -18.16
CA PRO A 120 -12.21 -17.41 -18.98
C PRO A 120 -13.35 -16.83 -18.16
N ARG A 121 -13.61 -15.58 -18.40
CA ARG A 121 -14.69 -14.86 -17.74
C ARG A 121 -15.85 -14.75 -18.68
N LEU A 122 -16.83 -15.51 -18.40
CA LEU A 122 -18.01 -15.53 -19.26
C LEU A 122 -19.16 -14.78 -18.64
#